data_668e56314b006e3239487979618a365c
#
_entry.id   668e56314b006e3239487979618a365c
#
_cell.length_a   1.000
_cell.length_b   1.000
_cell.length_c   1.000
_cell.angle_alpha   90.00
_cell.angle_beta   90.00
_cell.angle_gamma   90.00
#
_symmetry.space_group_name_H-M   'P 1'
#
loop_
_entity.id
_entity.type
_entity.pdbx_description
1 polymer ?
#
loop_
_entity_poly.entity_id
_entity_poly.type
_entity_poly.pdbx_seq_one_letter_code
_entity_poly.pdbx_strand_id
1 'polypeptide(L)' 'MPRWYVSYRAGATTVMSLAKSRDEAISAACALLDQKMNVQEIGRGLGTRNLGDIIDSVEIRKLHAMRIQTG' A
#
# COMPACT_ATOMS: atom_id res chain seq x y z
N MET A 1 -3.13 16.17 10.31
CA MET A 1 -3.89 15.20 9.52
C MET A 1 -3.09 13.93 9.34
N PRO A 2 -3.69 12.77 9.58
CA PRO A 2 -2.97 11.51 9.37
C PRO A 2 -2.70 11.33 7.88
N ARG A 3 -1.46 11.00 7.58
CA ARG A 3 -1.06 10.69 6.22
C ARG A 3 -0.83 9.20 6.11
N TRP A 4 -1.24 8.63 5.00
CA TRP A 4 -0.99 7.24 4.67
C TRP A 4 0.21 7.15 3.74
N TYR A 5 0.90 6.02 3.79
CA TYR A 5 2.01 5.75 2.89
C TYR A 5 1.91 4.35 2.32
N VAL A 6 2.46 4.17 1.12
CA VAL A 6 2.61 2.87 0.49
C VAL A 6 4.10 2.64 0.32
N SER A 7 4.61 1.58 0.92
CA SER A 7 6.01 1.18 0.77
C SER A 7 6.10 0.09 -0.29
N TYR A 8 6.91 0.31 -1.30
CA TYR A 8 7.09 -0.68 -2.36
C TYR A 8 8.55 -0.69 -2.81
N ARG A 9 8.91 -1.76 -3.48
CA ARG A 9 10.28 -1.93 -3.96
C ARG A 9 10.34 -1.75 -5.47
N ALA A 10 11.21 -0.85 -5.89
CA ALA A 10 11.49 -0.59 -7.30
C ALA A 10 12.95 -0.98 -7.56
N GLY A 11 13.15 -2.18 -8.14
CA GLY A 11 14.50 -2.72 -8.29
C GLY A 11 15.14 -3.01 -6.94
N ALA A 12 16.28 -2.41 -6.67
CA ALA A 12 17.01 -2.57 -5.41
C ALA A 12 16.67 -1.49 -4.39
N THR A 13 15.73 -0.58 -4.71
CA THR A 13 15.42 0.59 -3.88
C THR A 13 14.01 0.46 -3.31
N THR A 14 13.86 0.78 -2.03
CA THR A 14 12.55 0.89 -1.40
C THR A 14 12.06 2.33 -1.55
N VAL A 15 10.83 2.48 -2.04
CA VAL A 15 10.21 3.77 -2.28
C VAL A 15 8.96 3.89 -1.42
N MET A 16 8.72 5.06 -0.87
CA MET A 16 7.50 5.37 -0.15
C MET A 16 6.70 6.40 -0.92
N SER A 17 5.44 6.08 -1.19
CA SER A 17 4.50 7.00 -1.83
C SER A 17 3.48 7.44 -0.81
N LEU A 18 3.18 8.74 -0.76
CA LEU A 18 2.22 9.30 0.20
C LEU A 18 0.82 9.30 -0.38
N ALA A 19 -0.16 9.05 0.49
CA ALA A 19 -1.57 9.07 0.13
C ALA A 19 -2.34 9.86 1.17
N LYS A 20 -3.49 10.39 0.79
CA LYS A 20 -4.31 11.23 1.67
C LYS A 20 -5.24 10.41 2.54
N SER A 21 -5.58 9.21 2.13
CA SER A 21 -6.51 8.34 2.84
C SER A 21 -6.12 6.89 2.67
N ARG A 22 -6.75 6.03 3.48
CA ARG A 22 -6.55 4.58 3.38
C ARG A 22 -6.97 4.08 1.99
N ASP A 23 -8.11 4.54 1.50
CA ASP A 23 -8.62 4.11 0.20
C ASP A 23 -7.69 4.52 -0.93
N GLU A 24 -7.15 5.72 -0.86
CA GLU A 24 -6.19 6.20 -1.85
C GLU A 24 -4.91 5.37 -1.80
N ALA A 25 -4.44 5.03 -0.60
CA ALA A 25 -3.26 4.18 -0.42
C ALA A 25 -3.48 2.79 -1.00
N ILE A 26 -4.64 2.20 -0.75
CA ILE A 26 -5.00 0.89 -1.30
C ILE A 26 -5.07 0.96 -2.83
N SER A 27 -5.68 2.00 -3.37
CA SER A 27 -5.75 2.19 -4.83
C SER A 27 -4.36 2.32 -5.44
N ALA A 28 -3.48 3.08 -4.81
CA ALA A 28 -2.10 3.23 -5.27
C ALA A 28 -1.36 1.89 -5.22
N ALA A 29 -1.52 1.13 -4.14
CA ALA A 29 -0.90 -0.17 -4.01
C ALA A 29 -1.38 -1.14 -5.09
N CYS A 30 -2.68 -1.15 -5.37
CA CYS A 30 -3.25 -2.00 -6.41
C CYS A 30 -2.70 -1.64 -7.79
N ALA A 31 -2.56 -0.33 -8.07
CA ALA A 31 -1.97 0.13 -9.33
C ALA A 31 -0.52 -0.33 -9.46
N LEU A 32 0.24 -0.28 -8.35
CA LEU A 32 1.61 -0.75 -8.35
C LEU A 32 1.70 -2.25 -8.58
N LEU A 33 0.79 -3.03 -8.00
CA LEU A 33 0.72 -4.47 -8.25
C LEU A 33 0.39 -4.76 -9.72
N ASP A 34 -0.47 -3.96 -10.33
CA ASP A 34 -0.78 -4.09 -11.76
C ASP A 34 0.45 -3.85 -12.62
N GLN A 35 1.38 -3.01 -12.15
CA GLN A 35 2.65 -2.75 -12.81
C GLN A 35 3.73 -3.77 -12.43
N LYS A 36 3.35 -4.82 -11.69
CA LYS A 36 4.28 -5.87 -11.22
C LYS A 36 5.32 -5.35 -10.24
N MET A 37 5.00 -4.28 -9.52
CA MET A 37 5.83 -3.78 -8.44
C MET A 37 5.65 -4.61 -7.20
N ASN A 38 6.69 -4.68 -6.37
CA ASN A 38 6.63 -5.43 -5.13
C ASN A 38 6.20 -4.51 -3.98
N VAL A 39 4.90 -4.47 -3.73
CA VAL A 39 4.34 -3.67 -2.65
C VAL A 39 4.58 -4.38 -1.33
N GLN A 40 5.18 -3.70 -0.37
CA GLN A 40 5.55 -4.27 0.91
C GLN A 40 4.51 -4.02 1.99
N GLU A 41 4.05 -2.79 2.13
CA GLU A 41 3.08 -2.44 3.16
C GLU A 41 2.39 -1.12 2.88
N ILE A 42 1.25 -0.94 3.53
CA ILE A 42 0.56 0.34 3.63
C ILE A 42 0.49 0.66 5.12
N GLY A 43 0.80 1.89 5.49
CA GLY A 43 0.74 2.31 6.88
C GLY A 43 0.21 3.72 7.03
N ARG A 44 -0.06 4.11 8.27
CA ARG A 44 -0.53 5.43 8.61
C ARG A 44 0.45 6.11 9.57
N GLY A 45 0.77 7.37 9.27
CA GLY A 45 1.61 8.17 10.13
C GLY A 45 3.10 7.93 9.90
N LEU A 46 3.77 8.95 9.38
CA LEU A 46 5.22 8.92 9.23
C LEU A 46 5.85 9.17 10.59
N GLY A 47 6.68 8.24 11.04
CA GLY A 47 7.42 8.40 12.28
C GLY A 47 6.78 7.80 13.51
N THR A 48 5.52 7.41 13.46
CA THR A 48 4.86 6.69 14.55
C THR A 48 4.39 5.34 14.05
N ARG A 49 4.89 4.29 14.66
CA ARG A 49 4.41 2.95 14.32
C ARG A 49 3.15 2.64 15.10
N ASN A 50 2.05 2.63 14.39
CA ASN A 50 0.81 2.13 14.93
C ASN A 50 0.51 0.82 14.24
N LEU A 51 0.78 -0.28 14.92
CA LEU A 51 0.67 -1.62 14.35
C LEU A 51 -0.74 -1.95 13.86
N GLY A 52 -1.75 -1.32 14.46
CA GLY A 52 -3.14 -1.55 14.06
C GLY A 52 -3.49 -0.96 12.70
N ASP A 53 -2.69 -0.05 12.19
CA ASP A 53 -2.95 0.63 10.93
C ASP A 53 -2.07 0.14 9.77
N ILE A 54 -1.28 -0.90 10.01
CA ILE A 54 -0.40 -1.44 8.97
C ILE A 54 -1.12 -2.57 8.23
N ILE A 55 -1.13 -2.45 6.91
CA ILE A 55 -1.67 -3.48 6.02
C ILE A 55 -0.45 -4.13 5.34
N ASP A 56 -0.24 -5.41 5.59
CA ASP A 56 0.91 -6.12 5.03
C ASP A 56 0.69 -6.53 3.58
N SER A 57 1.73 -7.08 2.95
CA SER A 57 1.68 -7.46 1.55
C SER A 57 0.64 -8.54 1.26
N VAL A 58 0.42 -9.44 2.19
CA VAL A 58 -0.58 -10.52 2.03
C VAL A 58 -1.98 -9.92 1.96
N GLU A 59 -2.31 -9.01 2.86
CA GLU A 59 -3.60 -8.34 2.88
C GLU A 59 -3.81 -7.47 1.64
N ILE A 60 -2.77 -6.77 1.21
CA ILE A 60 -2.82 -5.94 0.00
C ILE A 60 -3.14 -6.80 -1.22
N ARG A 61 -2.51 -7.97 -1.34
CA ARG A 61 -2.77 -8.87 -2.46
C ARG A 61 -4.19 -9.41 -2.44
N LYS A 62 -4.74 -9.67 -1.26
CA LYS A 62 -6.14 -10.08 -1.12
C LYS A 62 -7.08 -8.99 -1.61
N LEU A 63 -6.84 -7.76 -1.19
CA LEU A 63 -7.65 -6.62 -1.61
C LEU A 63 -7.57 -6.41 -3.11
N HIS A 64 -6.38 -6.56 -3.68
CA HIS A 64 -6.18 -6.45 -5.12
C HIS A 64 -6.96 -7.53 -5.88
N ALA A 65 -6.89 -8.77 -5.42
CA ALA A 65 -7.62 -9.87 -6.04
C ALA A 65 -9.12 -9.66 -5.97
N MET A 66 -9.63 -9.16 -4.85
CA MET A 66 -11.05 -8.85 -4.70
C MET A 66 -11.51 -7.77 -5.68
N ARG A 67 -10.71 -6.75 -5.91
CA ARG A 67 -11.02 -5.69 -6.87
C ARG A 67 -11.08 -6.22 -8.30
N ILE A 68 -10.17 -7.11 -8.66
CA ILE A 68 -10.15 -7.73 -9.99
C ILE A 68 -11.43 -8.55 -10.20
N GLN A 69 -11.88 -9.27 -9.18
CA GLN A 69 -13.06 -10.11 -9.28
C GLN A 69 -14.35 -9.30 -9.40
N THR A 70 -14.39 -8.12 -8.81
CA THR A 70 -15.60 -7.27 -8.84
C THR A 70 -15.60 -6.30 -10.01
N GLY A 71 -14.51 -6.14 -10.67
CA GLY A 71 -14.40 -5.28 -11.84
C GLY A 71 -14.50 -6.07 -13.08
#